data_ded7bef31bdca749f243c2829b44dd10
#
_entry.id   ded7bef31bdca749f243c2829b44dd10
#
_cell.length_a   1.000
_cell.length_b   1.000
_cell.length_c   1.000
_cell.angle_alpha   90.00
_cell.angle_beta   90.00
_cell.angle_gamma   90.00
#
_symmetry.space_group_name_H-M   'P 1'
#
loop_
_entity.id
_entity.type
_entity.pdbx_description
1 polymer ?
#
loop_
_entity_poly.entity_id
_entity_poly.type
_entity_poly.pdbx_seq_one_letter_code
_entity_poly.pdbx_strand_id
1 'polypeptide(L)'
;MVLLAMGLLAGCGASAPGDGGGPDGARANTGGEADKAPAEGSSSDQPKPVVLTAQERQKLGITTTPAQAITFNDSSMAFGVVLAHDTIAQAVADLETAASAARLSEIALTRAQNLAGGPGALGVDTLETLQKQKSADQAALALARRKITAVVGVRFPWQGANDDAGVLDALASGEAKLVRATFPSGVLVGAAPKSLRLVSLEPVMVSATRAGDPPTEIASLTATPVWDAPQDPSIPGRSFFALVRKADIAEGARFQALLSAPTNGVAGVLVPASAVIITGGQYWCYLEKKTGTFARVPIVVDKPLGAGYFLNDGIGVADGDQVVTASAGLLLAREMNAASGPED
;
A
#
# COMPACT_ATOMS: atom_id res chain seq x y z
N MET A 1 -5.97 -32.49 -40.71
CA MET A 1 -7.15 -32.27 -41.55
C MET A 1 -7.94 -31.13 -40.99
N VAL A 2 -8.05 -30.12 -41.73
CA VAL A 2 -8.81 -28.91 -41.94
C VAL A 2 -8.17 -27.71 -41.30
N LEU A 3 -7.39 -26.89 -42.01
CA LEU A 3 -7.58 -25.76 -42.92
C LEU A 3 -8.25 -24.55 -42.24
N LEU A 4 -7.49 -23.48 -42.02
CA LEU A 4 -7.28 -22.29 -42.83
C LEU A 4 -8.47 -21.30 -42.84
N ALA A 5 -8.24 -20.09 -42.34
CA ALA A 5 -8.65 -18.87 -43.03
C ALA A 5 -7.83 -17.63 -42.57
N MET A 6 -7.14 -17.08 -43.52
CA MET A 6 -6.47 -15.80 -43.62
C MET A 6 -7.49 -14.68 -43.76
N GLY A 7 -7.22 -13.52 -43.24
CA GLY A 7 -7.94 -12.28 -43.53
C GLY A 7 -7.05 -11.06 -43.34
N LEU A 8 -6.33 -10.69 -44.36
CA LEU A 8 -5.69 -9.38 -44.56
C LEU A 8 -6.75 -8.34 -44.95
N LEU A 9 -6.69 -7.14 -44.38
CA LEU A 9 -7.16 -5.93 -45.04
C LEU A 9 -6.31 -4.72 -44.59
N ALA A 10 -5.53 -4.25 -45.55
CA ALA A 10 -4.81 -2.99 -45.54
C ALA A 10 -5.76 -1.85 -45.90
N GLY A 11 -5.55 -0.67 -45.31
CA GLY A 11 -6.24 0.57 -45.69
C GLY A 11 -5.34 1.77 -45.42
N CYS A 12 -4.59 2.19 -46.40
CA CYS A 12 -3.87 3.47 -46.48
C CYS A 12 -4.84 4.62 -46.63
N GLY A 13 -4.48 5.80 -46.06
CA GLY A 13 -5.12 7.07 -46.32
C GLY A 13 -4.27 8.23 -45.83
N ALA A 14 -3.29 8.64 -46.63
CA ALA A 14 -2.52 9.86 -46.45
C ALA A 14 -3.24 11.02 -47.16
N SER A 15 -3.21 12.24 -46.59
CA SER A 15 -3.23 13.51 -47.32
C SER A 15 -2.89 14.68 -46.37
N ALA A 16 -1.78 15.34 -46.63
CA ALA A 16 -1.44 16.73 -46.35
C ALA A 16 -1.42 17.46 -47.69
N PRO A 17 -1.06 18.75 -47.81
CA PRO A 17 -1.34 19.96 -47.03
C PRO A 17 -1.95 21.08 -47.94
N GLY A 18 -2.40 22.18 -47.36
CA GLY A 18 -2.86 23.36 -48.13
C GLY A 18 -2.39 24.65 -47.49
N ASP A 19 -1.53 25.28 -48.24
CA ASP A 19 -0.84 26.56 -48.07
C ASP A 19 -1.69 27.73 -48.63
N GLY A 20 -1.46 28.98 -48.17
CA GLY A 20 -1.94 30.22 -48.83
C GLY A 20 -2.58 31.19 -47.84
N GLY A 21 -1.94 32.23 -47.37
CA GLY A 21 -1.57 33.44 -48.09
C GLY A 21 -2.32 34.61 -47.46
N GLY A 22 -1.65 35.58 -46.78
CA GLY A 22 -2.18 36.89 -46.39
C GLY A 22 -2.33 37.81 -47.65
N PRO A 23 -2.40 39.14 -47.58
CA PRO A 23 -2.27 40.09 -46.48
C PRO A 23 -3.27 41.27 -46.45
N ASP A 24 -3.07 42.20 -45.48
CA ASP A 24 -3.36 43.66 -45.51
C ASP A 24 -4.80 44.21 -45.46
N GLY A 25 -4.99 45.13 -44.52
CA GLY A 25 -6.06 46.11 -44.52
C GLY A 25 -6.19 46.87 -43.20
N ALA A 26 -5.35 47.89 -43.05
CA ALA A 26 -5.46 48.91 -42.03
C ALA A 26 -6.69 49.81 -42.18
N ARG A 27 -7.28 50.26 -41.03
CA ARG A 27 -7.78 51.59 -40.70
C ARG A 27 -8.75 51.53 -39.54
N ALA A 28 -8.36 52.04 -38.40
CA ALA A 28 -8.56 53.38 -37.91
C ALA A 28 -10.00 53.74 -37.58
N ASN A 29 -10.19 53.90 -36.28
CA ASN A 29 -10.79 55.04 -35.59
C ASN A 29 -12.25 54.95 -35.20
N THR A 30 -12.43 55.25 -34.00
CA THR A 30 -13.28 56.17 -33.23
C THR A 30 -14.04 55.51 -32.12
N GLY A 31 -13.68 55.90 -30.90
CA GLY A 31 -14.46 56.58 -29.90
C GLY A 31 -15.80 55.91 -29.51
N GLY A 32 -15.84 55.35 -28.36
CA GLY A 32 -17.05 54.91 -27.71
C GLY A 32 -16.77 54.71 -26.23
N GLU A 33 -17.25 55.61 -25.48
CA GLU A 33 -17.51 55.70 -24.05
C GLU A 33 -17.27 54.40 -23.21
N ALA A 34 -16.45 54.55 -22.20
CA ALA A 34 -16.26 53.58 -21.11
C ALA A 34 -17.57 53.42 -20.32
N ASP A 35 -18.30 52.39 -20.63
CA ASP A 35 -19.37 51.90 -19.75
C ASP A 35 -18.70 51.10 -18.65
N LYS A 36 -18.69 51.70 -17.49
CA LYS A 36 -18.16 51.22 -16.24
C LYS A 36 -19.08 50.13 -15.74
N ALA A 37 -18.81 48.87 -16.11
CA ALA A 37 -19.43 47.71 -15.52
C ALA A 37 -19.19 47.76 -13.98
N PRO A 38 -20.24 47.57 -13.17
CA PRO A 38 -20.05 47.49 -11.74
C PRO A 38 -19.16 46.31 -11.42
N ALA A 39 -18.10 46.58 -10.69
CA ALA A 39 -17.32 45.54 -10.07
C ALA A 39 -18.29 44.75 -9.16
N GLU A 40 -18.68 43.56 -9.63
CA GLU A 40 -19.34 42.61 -8.78
C GLU A 40 -18.39 42.32 -7.64
N GLY A 41 -18.79 42.79 -6.46
CA GLY A 41 -18.09 42.59 -5.21
C GLY A 41 -17.91 41.13 -4.98
N SER A 42 -16.66 40.67 -4.93
CA SER A 42 -16.27 39.46 -4.27
C SER A 42 -16.73 39.58 -2.81
N SER A 43 -17.96 39.22 -2.53
CA SER A 43 -18.42 38.99 -1.17
C SER A 43 -17.58 37.81 -0.67
N SER A 44 -16.54 38.13 0.11
CA SER A 44 -15.80 37.16 0.89
C SER A 44 -16.81 36.51 1.83
N ASP A 45 -17.28 35.33 1.45
CA ASP A 45 -18.18 34.46 2.22
C ASP A 45 -17.39 33.82 3.39
N GLN A 46 -16.57 34.64 4.06
CA GLN A 46 -15.89 34.21 5.28
C GLN A 46 -16.88 34.27 6.43
N PRO A 47 -17.11 33.15 7.12
CA PRO A 47 -18.02 33.09 8.24
C PRO A 47 -17.64 34.13 9.30
N LYS A 48 -18.62 34.94 9.74
CA LYS A 48 -18.37 35.96 10.77
C LYS A 48 -18.04 35.29 12.11
N PRO A 49 -17.01 35.73 12.83
CA PRO A 49 -16.69 35.12 14.12
C PRO A 49 -17.83 35.36 15.14
N VAL A 50 -18.11 34.31 15.92
CA VAL A 50 -19.07 34.38 17.02
C VAL A 50 -18.37 34.87 18.26
N VAL A 51 -18.88 35.96 18.87
CA VAL A 51 -18.35 36.49 20.12
C VAL A 51 -19.31 36.16 21.26
N LEU A 52 -18.77 35.58 22.34
CA LEU A 52 -19.51 35.19 23.53
C LEU A 52 -18.89 35.79 24.79
N THR A 53 -19.71 36.19 25.71
CA THR A 53 -19.29 36.52 27.07
C THR A 53 -18.95 35.24 27.86
N ALA A 54 -18.17 35.36 28.94
CA ALA A 54 -17.86 34.24 29.80
C ALA A 54 -19.11 33.54 30.38
N GLN A 55 -20.15 34.30 30.70
CA GLN A 55 -21.42 33.75 31.19
C GLN A 55 -22.17 32.97 30.09
N GLU A 56 -22.20 33.46 28.86
CA GLU A 56 -22.83 32.78 27.72
C GLU A 56 -22.07 31.49 27.39
N ARG A 57 -20.74 31.53 27.36
CA ARG A 57 -19.89 30.34 27.15
C ARG A 57 -20.21 29.24 28.18
N GLN A 58 -20.36 29.62 29.47
CA GLN A 58 -20.69 28.69 30.53
C GLN A 58 -22.12 28.12 30.36
N LYS A 59 -23.10 28.98 30.07
CA LYS A 59 -24.52 28.57 29.84
C LYS A 59 -24.64 27.61 28.65
N LEU A 60 -23.88 27.83 27.59
CA LEU A 60 -23.91 26.99 26.37
C LEU A 60 -23.04 25.72 26.52
N GLY A 61 -22.28 25.58 27.61
CA GLY A 61 -21.42 24.41 27.85
C GLY A 61 -20.29 24.28 26.84
N ILE A 62 -19.75 25.37 26.32
CA ILE A 62 -18.70 25.35 25.32
C ILE A 62 -17.36 25.03 25.98
N THR A 63 -16.76 23.91 25.58
CA THR A 63 -15.42 23.51 26.00
C THR A 63 -14.48 23.50 24.84
N THR A 64 -13.21 23.83 25.10
CA THR A 64 -12.14 23.80 24.12
C THR A 64 -11.03 22.87 24.57
N THR A 65 -10.32 22.28 23.63
CA THR A 65 -9.15 21.43 23.84
C THR A 65 -8.07 21.89 22.88
N PRO A 66 -6.79 21.97 23.31
CA PRO A 66 -5.71 22.32 22.39
C PRO A 66 -5.54 21.21 21.34
N ALA A 67 -5.41 21.60 20.09
CA ALA A 67 -4.98 20.70 19.01
C ALA A 67 -3.54 20.26 19.31
N GLN A 68 -3.25 18.98 19.08
CA GLN A 68 -1.95 18.39 19.39
C GLN A 68 -1.16 18.14 18.11
N ALA A 69 0.08 18.61 18.07
CA ALA A 69 0.99 18.25 17.00
C ALA A 69 1.24 16.75 17.00
N ILE A 70 1.14 16.14 15.83
CA ILE A 70 1.37 14.71 15.63
C ILE A 70 2.02 14.48 14.28
N THR A 71 2.83 13.43 14.19
CA THR A 71 3.36 12.97 12.92
C THR A 71 2.50 11.80 12.42
N PHE A 72 1.82 11.99 11.31
CA PHE A 72 1.04 10.95 10.66
C PHE A 72 1.92 10.11 9.75
N ASN A 73 1.98 8.83 10.05
CA ASN A 73 2.61 7.85 9.18
C ASN A 73 1.49 7.14 8.42
N ASP A 74 1.43 7.36 7.12
CA ASP A 74 0.49 6.64 6.25
C ASP A 74 0.91 5.16 6.21
N SER A 75 0.25 4.35 7.01
CA SER A 75 0.48 2.91 7.04
C SER A 75 -0.42 2.26 6.00
N SER A 76 0.11 2.00 4.82
CA SER A 76 -0.59 1.18 3.84
C SER A 76 -0.83 -0.20 4.41
N MET A 77 -2.09 -0.66 4.39
CA MET A 77 -2.51 -1.94 4.93
C MET A 77 -2.61 -2.99 3.83
N ALA A 78 -2.12 -4.19 4.14
CA ALA A 78 -2.27 -5.38 3.31
C ALA A 78 -2.90 -6.52 4.11
N PHE A 79 -3.45 -7.47 3.40
CA PHE A 79 -3.92 -8.73 3.97
C PHE A 79 -2.82 -9.78 3.87
N GLY A 80 -2.37 -10.28 5.01
CA GLY A 80 -1.35 -11.32 5.12
C GLY A 80 -1.96 -12.68 5.43
N VAL A 81 -1.42 -13.73 4.80
CA VAL A 81 -1.74 -15.12 5.12
C VAL A 81 -0.47 -15.95 5.19
N VAL A 82 -0.35 -16.79 6.21
CA VAL A 82 0.74 -17.76 6.34
C VAL A 82 0.47 -18.91 5.38
N LEU A 83 1.42 -19.16 4.48
CA LEU A 83 1.30 -20.29 3.54
C LEU A 83 1.63 -21.61 4.22
N ALA A 84 0.99 -22.67 3.78
CA ALA A 84 1.31 -24.03 4.20
C ALA A 84 2.71 -24.42 3.70
N HIS A 85 3.48 -25.11 4.53
CA HIS A 85 4.86 -25.50 4.19
C HIS A 85 4.93 -26.75 3.29
N ASP A 86 3.87 -27.57 3.25
CA ASP A 86 3.81 -28.82 2.50
C ASP A 86 4.15 -28.66 1.01
N THR A 87 3.61 -27.64 0.37
CA THR A 87 3.88 -27.33 -1.04
C THR A 87 5.35 -26.95 -1.27
N ILE A 88 5.95 -26.25 -0.31
CA ILE A 88 7.37 -25.89 -0.35
C ILE A 88 8.23 -27.12 -0.14
N ALA A 89 7.89 -27.95 0.87
CA ALA A 89 8.58 -29.19 1.20
C ALA A 89 8.61 -30.14 -0.01
N GLN A 90 7.48 -30.32 -0.68
CA GLN A 90 7.41 -31.15 -1.89
C GLN A 90 8.29 -30.59 -3.01
N ALA A 91 8.28 -29.27 -3.23
CA ALA A 91 9.09 -28.66 -4.29
C ALA A 91 10.60 -28.72 -3.98
N VAL A 92 10.99 -28.64 -2.70
CA VAL A 92 12.39 -28.82 -2.24
C VAL A 92 12.81 -30.28 -2.45
N ALA A 93 12.02 -31.25 -2.04
CA ALA A 93 12.32 -32.68 -2.24
C ALA A 93 12.44 -33.04 -3.73
N ASP A 94 11.57 -32.50 -4.59
CA ASP A 94 11.66 -32.66 -6.05
C ASP A 94 12.99 -32.07 -6.58
N LEU A 95 13.40 -30.90 -6.07
CA LEU A 95 14.64 -30.25 -6.48
C LEU A 95 15.87 -31.07 -6.10
N GLU A 96 15.94 -31.55 -4.86
CA GLU A 96 17.05 -32.36 -4.36
C GLU A 96 17.17 -33.67 -5.12
N THR A 97 16.05 -34.36 -5.36
CA THR A 97 15.99 -35.60 -6.13
C THR A 97 16.51 -35.36 -7.56
N ALA A 98 16.00 -34.35 -8.24
CA ALA A 98 16.41 -34.03 -9.60
C ALA A 98 17.88 -33.56 -9.67
N ALA A 99 18.36 -32.81 -8.68
CA ALA A 99 19.75 -32.36 -8.60
C ALA A 99 20.71 -33.57 -8.42
N SER A 100 20.33 -34.53 -7.57
CA SER A 100 21.08 -35.75 -7.34
C SER A 100 21.16 -36.62 -8.60
N ALA A 101 20.04 -36.82 -9.30
CA ALA A 101 19.97 -37.56 -10.54
C ALA A 101 20.85 -36.91 -11.64
N ALA A 102 20.74 -35.60 -11.83
CA ALA A 102 21.54 -34.85 -12.81
C ALA A 102 23.03 -34.94 -12.54
N ARG A 103 23.43 -34.89 -11.26
CA ARG A 103 24.86 -35.05 -10.86
C ARG A 103 25.36 -36.46 -11.17
N LEU A 104 24.57 -37.50 -10.83
CA LEU A 104 24.95 -38.88 -11.06
C LEU A 104 25.10 -39.20 -12.55
N SER A 105 24.17 -38.78 -13.38
CA SER A 105 24.21 -39.00 -14.84
C SER A 105 25.37 -38.22 -15.50
N GLU A 106 25.71 -37.05 -15.00
CA GLU A 106 26.88 -36.30 -15.47
C GLU A 106 28.18 -37.02 -15.15
N ILE A 107 28.34 -37.53 -13.92
CA ILE A 107 29.52 -38.32 -13.51
C ILE A 107 29.60 -39.60 -14.34
N ALA A 108 28.46 -40.30 -14.57
CA ALA A 108 28.42 -41.52 -15.36
C ALA A 108 28.89 -41.29 -16.80
N LEU A 109 28.35 -40.20 -17.43
CA LEU A 109 28.76 -39.85 -18.80
C LEU A 109 30.26 -39.50 -18.88
N THR A 110 30.77 -38.70 -17.93
CA THR A 110 32.19 -38.31 -17.87
C THR A 110 33.11 -39.51 -17.72
N ARG A 111 32.74 -40.47 -16.86
CA ARG A 111 33.51 -41.73 -16.74
C ARG A 111 33.48 -42.53 -18.04
N ALA A 112 32.32 -42.69 -18.71
CA ALA A 112 32.17 -43.39 -19.96
C ALA A 112 33.01 -42.73 -21.08
N GLN A 113 33.00 -41.39 -21.15
CA GLN A 113 33.81 -40.66 -22.13
C GLN A 113 35.32 -40.86 -21.91
N ASN A 114 35.77 -40.88 -20.67
CA ASN A 114 37.17 -41.15 -20.35
C ASN A 114 37.64 -42.57 -20.69
N LEU A 115 36.70 -43.54 -20.68
CA LEU A 115 36.96 -44.92 -21.03
C LEU A 115 36.86 -45.18 -22.54
N ALA A 116 36.18 -44.35 -23.29
CA ALA A 116 35.94 -44.52 -24.71
C ALA A 116 37.21 -44.46 -25.60
N GLY A 117 38.30 -43.84 -25.09
CA GLY A 117 39.60 -43.72 -25.80
C GLY A 117 40.61 -44.82 -25.50
N GLY A 118 40.28 -45.85 -24.68
CA GLY A 118 41.22 -46.90 -24.22
C GLY A 118 40.97 -48.30 -24.78
N PRO A 119 41.86 -49.25 -24.46
CA PRO A 119 41.63 -50.67 -24.76
C PRO A 119 40.40 -51.16 -23.97
N GLY A 120 39.33 -51.58 -24.67
CA GLY A 120 38.04 -51.90 -24.08
C GLY A 120 37.00 -50.79 -24.16
N ALA A 121 37.11 -49.94 -25.19
CA ALA A 121 36.21 -48.83 -25.45
C ALA A 121 34.74 -49.22 -25.38
N LEU A 122 33.96 -48.43 -24.67
CA LEU A 122 32.51 -48.57 -24.59
C LEU A 122 31.90 -48.37 -25.98
N GLY A 123 30.84 -49.17 -26.30
CA GLY A 123 30.11 -49.02 -27.56
C GLY A 123 29.44 -47.63 -27.67
N VAL A 124 29.32 -47.14 -28.90
CA VAL A 124 28.70 -45.85 -29.22
C VAL A 124 27.27 -45.78 -28.64
N ASP A 125 26.51 -46.88 -28.73
CA ASP A 125 25.13 -46.98 -28.18
C ASP A 125 25.07 -46.71 -26.67
N THR A 126 26.11 -47.16 -25.94
CA THR A 126 26.20 -46.93 -24.50
C THR A 126 26.43 -45.43 -24.19
N LEU A 127 27.30 -44.78 -24.96
CA LEU A 127 27.52 -43.33 -24.82
C LEU A 127 26.28 -42.53 -25.18
N GLU A 128 25.57 -42.87 -26.23
CA GLU A 128 24.31 -42.23 -26.61
C GLU A 128 23.26 -42.41 -25.54
N THR A 129 23.12 -43.58 -24.93
CA THR A 129 22.18 -43.86 -23.84
C THR A 129 22.49 -42.97 -22.62
N LEU A 130 23.77 -42.86 -22.20
CA LEU A 130 24.18 -42.02 -21.11
C LEU A 130 23.96 -40.51 -21.42
N GLN A 131 24.17 -40.10 -22.67
CA GLN A 131 23.88 -38.73 -23.10
C GLN A 131 22.41 -38.41 -23.05
N LYS A 132 21.53 -39.33 -23.48
CA LYS A 132 20.07 -39.20 -23.37
C LYS A 132 19.62 -39.11 -21.90
N GLN A 133 20.18 -39.96 -21.02
CA GLN A 133 19.91 -39.93 -19.58
C GLN A 133 20.30 -38.58 -18.96
N LYS A 134 21.54 -38.11 -19.21
CA LYS A 134 21.99 -36.79 -18.73
C LYS A 134 21.04 -35.67 -19.17
N SER A 135 20.63 -35.68 -20.45
CA SER A 135 19.71 -34.68 -20.99
C SER A 135 18.34 -34.72 -20.32
N ALA A 136 17.79 -35.91 -20.04
CA ALA A 136 16.53 -36.08 -19.33
C ALA A 136 16.63 -35.60 -17.89
N ASP A 137 17.70 -35.93 -17.16
CA ASP A 137 17.89 -35.53 -15.76
C ASP A 137 18.13 -34.02 -15.64
N GLN A 138 18.85 -33.42 -16.59
CA GLN A 138 18.99 -31.96 -16.65
C GLN A 138 17.67 -31.24 -16.91
N ALA A 139 16.82 -31.81 -17.77
CA ALA A 139 15.48 -31.27 -18.02
C ALA A 139 14.58 -31.39 -16.77
N ALA A 140 14.68 -32.52 -16.04
CA ALA A 140 13.98 -32.71 -14.77
C ALA A 140 14.44 -31.69 -13.70
N LEU A 141 15.74 -31.46 -13.59
CA LEU A 141 16.30 -30.44 -12.69
C LEU A 141 15.83 -29.02 -13.06
N ALA A 142 15.80 -28.71 -14.36
CA ALA A 142 15.28 -27.41 -14.82
C ALA A 142 13.80 -27.22 -14.47
N LEU A 143 12.99 -28.29 -14.59
CA LEU A 143 11.59 -28.29 -14.19
C LEU A 143 11.44 -28.09 -12.67
N ALA A 144 12.19 -28.82 -11.85
CA ALA A 144 12.16 -28.68 -10.39
C ALA A 144 12.55 -27.27 -9.94
N ARG A 145 13.56 -26.65 -10.56
CA ARG A 145 13.92 -25.24 -10.31
C ARG A 145 12.78 -24.29 -10.64
N ARG A 146 12.04 -24.50 -11.74
CA ARG A 146 10.88 -23.68 -12.09
C ARG A 146 9.74 -23.86 -11.07
N LYS A 147 9.54 -25.08 -10.54
CA LYS A 147 8.55 -25.31 -9.47
C LYS A 147 8.88 -24.51 -8.20
N ILE A 148 10.13 -24.54 -7.73
CA ILE A 148 10.58 -23.73 -6.60
C ILE A 148 10.30 -22.24 -6.87
N THR A 149 10.70 -21.73 -8.04
CA THR A 149 10.48 -20.33 -8.42
C THR A 149 8.98 -19.97 -8.45
N ALA A 150 8.12 -20.90 -8.85
CA ALA A 150 6.67 -20.67 -8.87
C ALA A 150 6.09 -20.57 -7.44
N VAL A 151 6.63 -21.33 -6.48
CA VAL A 151 6.15 -21.38 -5.11
C VAL A 151 6.70 -20.23 -4.27
N VAL A 152 8.02 -19.96 -4.37
CA VAL A 152 8.74 -19.00 -3.51
C VAL A 152 8.88 -17.62 -4.18
N GLY A 153 8.57 -17.51 -5.48
CA GLY A 153 8.71 -16.27 -6.26
C GLY A 153 9.96 -16.28 -7.14
N VAL A 154 9.98 -15.37 -8.13
CA VAL A 154 11.02 -15.35 -9.17
C VAL A 154 12.36 -14.80 -8.64
N ARG A 155 12.32 -13.88 -7.69
CA ARG A 155 13.48 -13.17 -7.15
C ARG A 155 13.46 -13.18 -5.63
N PHE A 156 13.83 -14.31 -5.04
CA PHE A 156 13.96 -14.37 -3.60
C PHE A 156 15.35 -13.87 -3.14
N PRO A 157 15.45 -13.20 -1.99
CA PRO A 157 16.64 -12.45 -1.57
C PRO A 157 17.91 -13.29 -1.37
N TRP A 158 17.78 -14.60 -1.14
CA TRP A 158 18.90 -15.52 -0.92
C TRP A 158 19.28 -16.33 -2.16
N GLN A 159 18.66 -16.05 -3.32
CA GLN A 159 18.95 -16.77 -4.57
C GLN A 159 20.43 -16.63 -4.95
N GLY A 160 21.14 -17.75 -5.00
CA GLY A 160 22.57 -17.77 -5.30
C GLY A 160 23.48 -17.39 -4.14
N ALA A 161 22.94 -17.16 -2.94
CA ALA A 161 23.73 -17.00 -1.71
C ALA A 161 24.12 -18.38 -1.15
N ASN A 162 25.21 -18.43 -0.36
CA ASN A 162 25.66 -19.66 0.28
C ASN A 162 24.64 -20.25 1.28
N ASP A 163 23.63 -19.48 1.70
CA ASP A 163 22.59 -19.87 2.64
C ASP A 163 21.26 -20.25 1.96
N ASP A 164 21.25 -20.42 0.63
CA ASP A 164 20.05 -20.74 -0.14
C ASP A 164 19.40 -22.06 0.36
N ALA A 165 20.19 -23.10 0.52
CA ALA A 165 19.72 -24.39 1.01
C ALA A 165 19.14 -24.29 2.43
N GLY A 166 19.81 -23.60 3.35
CA GLY A 166 19.36 -23.50 4.74
C GLY A 166 18.02 -22.77 4.90
N VAL A 167 17.76 -21.74 4.09
CA VAL A 167 16.47 -21.04 4.14
C VAL A 167 15.35 -21.88 3.53
N LEU A 168 15.61 -22.58 2.43
CA LEU A 168 14.65 -23.48 1.80
C LEU A 168 14.30 -24.66 2.73
N ASP A 169 15.29 -25.23 3.40
CA ASP A 169 15.09 -26.31 4.38
C ASP A 169 14.27 -25.85 5.58
N ALA A 170 14.55 -24.64 6.10
CA ALA A 170 13.76 -24.06 7.18
C ALA A 170 12.30 -23.78 6.78
N LEU A 171 12.07 -23.38 5.53
CA LEU A 171 10.71 -23.22 4.99
C LEU A 171 10.01 -24.58 4.77
N ALA A 172 10.74 -25.58 4.28
CA ALA A 172 10.24 -26.91 4.03
C ALA A 172 9.92 -27.67 5.33
N SER A 173 10.71 -27.47 6.40
CA SER A 173 10.46 -28.05 7.72
C SER A 173 9.42 -27.28 8.54
N GLY A 174 9.01 -26.09 8.07
CA GLY A 174 8.10 -25.21 8.80
C GLY A 174 8.74 -24.46 9.99
N GLU A 175 10.07 -24.53 10.16
CA GLU A 175 10.81 -23.73 11.15
C GLU A 175 10.75 -22.22 10.79
N ALA A 176 10.80 -21.90 9.52
CA ALA A 176 10.47 -20.57 9.00
C ALA A 176 9.10 -20.59 8.32
N LYS A 177 8.38 -19.49 8.42
CA LYS A 177 7.05 -19.34 7.80
C LYS A 177 7.13 -18.33 6.65
N LEU A 178 6.47 -18.68 5.55
CA LEU A 178 6.30 -17.81 4.40
C LEU A 178 4.92 -17.13 4.49
N VAL A 179 4.93 -15.81 4.57
CA VAL A 179 3.70 -15.01 4.60
C VAL A 179 3.50 -14.33 3.26
N ARG A 180 2.33 -14.48 2.65
CA ARG A 180 1.93 -13.68 1.49
C ARG A 180 1.11 -12.50 1.96
N ALA A 181 1.59 -11.28 1.70
CA ALA A 181 0.91 -10.03 2.00
C ALA A 181 0.43 -9.40 0.68
N THR A 182 -0.88 -9.17 0.55
CA THR A 182 -1.49 -8.60 -0.65
C THR A 182 -2.03 -7.22 -0.34
N PHE A 183 -1.49 -6.22 -1.01
CA PHE A 183 -1.95 -4.83 -0.97
C PHE A 183 -3.00 -4.64 -2.05
N PRO A 184 -4.22 -4.22 -1.70
CA PRO A 184 -5.25 -3.93 -2.67
C PRO A 184 -4.82 -2.90 -3.72
N SER A 185 -5.41 -2.95 -4.90
CA SER A 185 -5.08 -2.01 -5.99
C SER A 185 -5.22 -0.56 -5.53
N GLY A 186 -4.20 0.26 -5.79
CA GLY A 186 -4.15 1.67 -5.41
C GLY A 186 -3.56 1.97 -4.02
N VAL A 187 -3.34 0.95 -3.17
CA VAL A 187 -2.81 1.16 -1.80
C VAL A 187 -1.28 1.30 -1.80
N LEU A 188 -0.58 0.53 -2.62
CA LEU A 188 0.88 0.57 -2.70
C LEU A 188 1.34 0.87 -4.12
N VAL A 189 2.04 1.98 -4.27
CA VAL A 189 2.70 2.37 -5.51
C VAL A 189 4.21 2.41 -5.25
N GLY A 190 4.98 1.60 -5.96
CA GLY A 190 6.45 1.65 -5.88
C GLY A 190 7.13 0.30 -5.66
N ALA A 191 8.35 0.34 -5.13
CA ALA A 191 9.19 -0.84 -4.89
C ALA A 191 8.69 -1.72 -3.74
N ALA A 192 9.13 -2.98 -3.69
CA ALA A 192 8.87 -3.87 -2.57
C ALA A 192 9.37 -3.25 -1.25
N PRO A 193 8.58 -3.32 -0.17
CA PRO A 193 9.01 -2.84 1.14
C PRO A 193 10.17 -3.69 1.67
N LYS A 194 11.02 -3.11 2.51
CA LYS A 194 12.14 -3.85 3.12
C LYS A 194 11.67 -4.81 4.23
N SER A 195 10.63 -4.43 4.95
CA SER A 195 10.04 -5.21 6.04
C SER A 195 8.53 -4.92 6.15
N LEU A 196 7.80 -5.88 6.72
CA LEU A 196 6.38 -5.76 7.03
C LEU A 196 6.18 -6.00 8.53
N ARG A 197 5.33 -5.18 9.14
CA ARG A 197 4.82 -5.43 10.47
C ARG A 197 3.52 -6.20 10.35
N LEU A 198 3.46 -7.39 10.91
CA LEU A 198 2.30 -8.27 10.89
C LEU A 198 1.56 -8.14 12.24
N VAL A 199 0.28 -7.83 12.18
CA VAL A 199 -0.61 -7.76 13.35
C VAL A 199 -1.66 -8.84 13.19
N SER A 200 -1.81 -9.71 14.17
CA SER A 200 -2.79 -10.80 14.12
C SER A 200 -4.21 -10.25 14.01
N LEU A 201 -5.01 -10.82 13.09
CA LEU A 201 -6.45 -10.54 12.97
C LEU A 201 -7.28 -11.45 13.87
N GLU A 202 -6.68 -12.53 14.40
CA GLU A 202 -7.37 -13.39 15.34
C GLU A 202 -7.45 -12.67 16.69
N PRO A 203 -8.63 -12.66 17.35
CA PRO A 203 -8.74 -12.12 18.68
C PRO A 203 -7.85 -12.96 19.61
N VAL A 204 -6.74 -12.40 20.03
CA VAL A 204 -6.01 -12.96 21.17
C VAL A 204 -7.02 -12.95 22.32
N MET A 205 -7.45 -14.12 22.78
CA MET A 205 -8.24 -14.25 23.99
C MET A 205 -7.35 -13.74 25.14
N VAL A 206 -7.40 -12.43 25.33
CA VAL A 206 -6.74 -11.82 26.49
C VAL A 206 -7.50 -12.32 27.69
N SER A 207 -6.93 -13.27 28.41
CA SER A 207 -7.39 -13.62 29.76
C SER A 207 -7.50 -12.31 30.51
N ALA A 208 -8.71 -12.01 31.02
CA ALA A 208 -9.03 -10.74 31.64
C ALA A 208 -7.94 -10.32 32.62
N THR A 209 -7.11 -9.41 32.19
CA THR A 209 -6.07 -8.82 33.01
C THR A 209 -6.75 -7.87 33.99
N ARG A 210 -6.30 -7.87 35.19
CA ARG A 210 -6.83 -7.11 36.32
C ARG A 210 -7.01 -5.63 35.93
N ALA A 211 -8.10 -5.02 36.38
CA ALA A 211 -8.33 -3.59 36.16
C ALA A 211 -7.13 -2.76 36.65
N GLY A 212 -6.37 -2.16 35.74
CA GLY A 212 -5.16 -1.38 36.06
C GLY A 212 -3.92 -1.74 35.24
N ASP A 213 -3.92 -2.87 34.53
CA ASP A 213 -2.79 -3.22 33.65
C ASP A 213 -2.88 -2.44 32.33
N PRO A 214 -1.72 -1.99 31.78
CA PRO A 214 -1.70 -1.32 30.50
C PRO A 214 -2.29 -2.26 29.40
N PRO A 215 -2.94 -1.73 28.37
CA PRO A 215 -3.51 -2.55 27.31
C PRO A 215 -2.43 -3.46 26.75
N THR A 216 -2.69 -4.77 26.74
CA THR A 216 -1.76 -5.78 26.23
C THR A 216 -1.46 -5.42 24.77
N GLU A 217 -0.22 -5.15 24.48
CA GLU A 217 0.26 -4.85 23.13
C GLU A 217 -0.19 -5.98 22.20
N ILE A 218 -0.96 -5.64 21.17
CA ILE A 218 -1.36 -6.61 20.13
C ILE A 218 -0.07 -7.22 19.59
N ALA A 219 0.09 -8.53 19.71
CA ALA A 219 1.29 -9.24 19.30
C ALA A 219 1.60 -8.88 17.83
N SER A 220 2.62 -8.09 17.61
CA SER A 220 3.08 -7.70 16.29
C SER A 220 4.40 -8.37 15.98
N LEU A 221 4.51 -8.92 14.79
CA LEU A 221 5.70 -9.60 14.29
C LEU A 221 6.31 -8.79 13.16
N THR A 222 7.62 -8.77 13.08
CA THR A 222 8.32 -8.18 11.94
C THR A 222 8.74 -9.28 10.97
N ALA A 223 8.26 -9.21 9.74
CA ALA A 223 8.63 -10.12 8.66
C ALA A 223 9.70 -9.47 7.77
N THR A 224 10.82 -10.15 7.59
CA THR A 224 11.94 -9.72 6.75
C THR A 224 12.79 -10.93 6.33
N PRO A 225 13.32 -10.96 5.11
CA PRO A 225 13.15 -10.02 4.01
C PRO A 225 11.77 -10.09 3.33
N VAL A 226 11.49 -9.09 2.47
CA VAL A 226 10.27 -9.00 1.68
C VAL A 226 10.62 -8.92 0.20
N TRP A 227 9.90 -9.67 -0.66
CA TRP A 227 10.13 -9.69 -2.10
C TRP A 227 8.82 -9.90 -2.87
N ASP A 228 8.86 -9.67 -4.18
CA ASP A 228 7.67 -9.79 -5.04
C ASP A 228 7.13 -11.23 -5.04
N ALA A 229 5.84 -11.37 -4.87
CA ALA A 229 5.10 -12.62 -4.95
C ALA A 229 4.19 -12.64 -6.20
N PRO A 230 3.81 -13.84 -6.68
CA PRO A 230 2.72 -13.96 -7.63
C PRO A 230 1.45 -13.33 -7.10
N GLN A 231 0.64 -12.76 -7.99
CA GLN A 231 -0.62 -12.13 -7.63
C GLN A 231 -1.55 -13.12 -6.90
N ASP A 232 -2.21 -12.65 -5.86
CA ASP A 232 -3.22 -13.41 -5.16
C ASP A 232 -4.48 -13.57 -6.05
N PRO A 233 -4.96 -14.80 -6.26
CA PRO A 233 -6.15 -15.01 -7.09
C PRO A 233 -7.44 -14.47 -6.46
N SER A 234 -7.45 -14.29 -5.13
CA SER A 234 -8.62 -13.87 -4.36
C SER A 234 -8.71 -12.37 -4.15
N ILE A 235 -7.57 -11.68 -4.14
CA ILE A 235 -7.48 -10.25 -3.84
C ILE A 235 -6.75 -9.55 -4.99
N PRO A 236 -7.44 -8.71 -5.78
CA PRO A 236 -6.80 -7.94 -6.82
C PRO A 236 -5.85 -6.91 -6.21
N GLY A 237 -4.59 -6.92 -6.64
CA GLY A 237 -3.58 -6.02 -6.09
C GLY A 237 -2.17 -6.55 -6.25
N ARG A 238 -1.23 -5.94 -5.53
CA ARG A 238 0.16 -6.34 -5.55
C ARG A 238 0.49 -7.20 -4.35
N SER A 239 1.08 -8.36 -4.59
CA SER A 239 1.43 -9.32 -3.55
C SER A 239 2.94 -9.35 -3.31
N PHE A 240 3.32 -9.55 -2.05
CA PHE A 240 4.69 -9.75 -1.62
C PHE A 240 4.78 -10.98 -0.73
N PHE A 241 5.91 -11.66 -0.83
CA PHE A 241 6.30 -12.64 0.17
C PHE A 241 7.14 -11.98 1.24
N ALA A 242 6.97 -12.46 2.47
CA ALA A 242 7.75 -12.04 3.62
C ALA A 242 8.13 -13.26 4.45
N LEU A 243 9.36 -13.31 4.92
CA LEU A 243 9.87 -14.39 5.75
C LEU A 243 9.70 -14.06 7.23
N VAL A 244 9.12 -14.99 7.98
CA VAL A 244 9.05 -14.94 9.44
C VAL A 244 9.83 -16.12 10.00
N ARG A 245 10.86 -15.83 10.79
CA ARG A 245 11.70 -16.86 11.43
C ARG A 245 11.26 -17.07 12.88
N LYS A 246 11.31 -18.32 13.34
CA LYS A 246 11.14 -18.70 14.76
C LYS A 246 9.87 -18.14 15.45
N ALA A 247 8.76 -18.14 14.74
CA ALA A 247 7.48 -17.74 15.32
C ALA A 247 6.54 -18.95 15.40
N ASP A 248 5.92 -19.12 16.55
CA ASP A 248 4.83 -20.08 16.73
C ASP A 248 3.54 -19.51 16.11
N ILE A 249 3.46 -19.61 14.78
CA ILE A 249 2.33 -19.13 14.01
C ILE A 249 1.73 -20.29 13.25
N ALA A 250 0.42 -20.45 13.38
CA ALA A 250 -0.32 -21.47 12.64
C ALA A 250 -0.32 -21.16 11.12
N GLU A 251 -0.27 -22.24 10.34
CA GLU A 251 -0.48 -22.15 8.90
C GLU A 251 -1.91 -21.73 8.59
N GLY A 252 -2.09 -20.91 7.56
CA GLY A 252 -3.38 -20.31 7.28
C GLY A 252 -3.76 -19.13 8.16
N ALA A 253 -2.97 -18.82 9.22
CA ALA A 253 -3.21 -17.66 10.06
C ALA A 253 -3.23 -16.37 9.23
N ARG A 254 -4.15 -15.46 9.59
CA ARG A 254 -4.37 -14.21 8.87
C ARG A 254 -3.85 -13.04 9.67
N PHE A 255 -3.21 -12.12 8.98
CA PHE A 255 -2.58 -10.93 9.53
C PHE A 255 -2.99 -9.68 8.76
N GLN A 256 -3.04 -8.58 9.46
CA GLN A 256 -2.93 -7.27 8.86
C GLN A 256 -1.44 -6.97 8.70
N ALA A 257 -0.98 -6.82 7.46
CA ALA A 257 0.39 -6.43 7.20
C ALA A 257 0.46 -4.91 7.01
N LEU A 258 1.26 -4.26 7.83
CA LEU A 258 1.45 -2.82 7.82
C LEU A 258 2.84 -2.53 7.22
N LEU A 259 2.87 -1.62 6.27
CA LEU A 259 4.12 -1.00 5.86
C LEU A 259 4.63 -0.15 7.02
N SER A 260 5.83 -0.43 7.49
CA SER A 260 6.56 0.60 8.23
C SER A 260 6.90 1.69 7.23
N ALA A 261 6.11 2.76 7.22
CA ALA A 261 6.43 3.92 6.40
C ALA A 261 7.87 4.36 6.71
N PRO A 262 8.65 4.78 5.70
CA PRO A 262 9.90 5.44 5.97
C PRO A 262 9.63 6.61 6.93
N THR A 263 10.52 6.86 7.86
CA THR A 263 10.44 7.76 9.01
C THR A 263 10.13 9.25 8.71
N ASN A 264 9.74 9.57 7.50
CA ASN A 264 9.28 10.90 7.08
C ASN A 264 7.75 10.96 7.16
N GLY A 265 7.20 10.81 8.35
CA GLY A 265 5.78 11.08 8.58
C GLY A 265 5.44 12.52 8.21
N VAL A 266 4.20 12.75 7.80
CA VAL A 266 3.68 14.09 7.53
C VAL A 266 3.37 14.76 8.86
N ALA A 267 3.97 15.92 9.11
CA ALA A 267 3.65 16.73 10.28
C ALA A 267 2.25 17.33 10.14
N GLY A 268 1.52 17.39 11.24
CA GLY A 268 0.18 17.95 11.28
C GLY A 268 -0.39 17.94 12.69
N VAL A 269 -1.69 18.12 12.80
CA VAL A 269 -2.40 18.20 14.08
C VAL A 269 -3.52 17.18 14.17
N LEU A 270 -3.74 16.68 15.37
CA LEU A 270 -4.89 15.83 15.70
C LEU A 270 -6.06 16.69 16.19
N VAL A 271 -7.19 16.60 15.49
CA VAL A 271 -8.44 17.24 15.88
C VAL A 271 -9.42 16.17 16.34
N PRO A 272 -9.98 16.26 17.57
CA PRO A 272 -10.95 15.29 18.06
C PRO A 272 -12.22 15.23 17.17
N ALA A 273 -12.77 14.04 16.97
CA ALA A 273 -13.97 13.86 16.16
C ALA A 273 -15.19 14.67 16.68
N SER A 274 -15.25 14.89 18.01
CA SER A 274 -16.28 15.72 18.66
C SER A 274 -16.21 17.21 18.27
N ALA A 275 -15.10 17.68 17.73
CA ALA A 275 -14.92 19.04 17.27
C ALA A 275 -15.36 19.27 15.82
N VAL A 276 -15.64 18.20 15.08
CA VAL A 276 -15.97 18.26 13.67
C VAL A 276 -17.47 18.51 13.48
N ILE A 277 -17.81 19.51 12.67
CA ILE A 277 -19.18 19.83 12.28
C ILE A 277 -19.31 19.65 10.77
N ILE A 278 -20.48 19.17 10.34
CA ILE A 278 -20.79 19.03 8.93
C ILE A 278 -21.91 20.02 8.60
N THR A 279 -21.65 20.93 7.68
CA THR A 279 -22.67 21.86 7.17
C THR A 279 -22.37 22.23 5.73
N GLY A 280 -23.41 22.33 4.90
CA GLY A 280 -23.28 22.60 3.47
C GLY A 280 -22.44 21.53 2.71
N GLY A 281 -22.40 20.28 3.19
CA GLY A 281 -21.60 19.21 2.59
C GLY A 281 -20.10 19.33 2.83
N GLN A 282 -19.67 20.22 3.71
CA GLN A 282 -18.27 20.43 4.08
C GLN A 282 -18.04 20.21 5.57
N TYR A 283 -16.80 19.90 5.92
CA TYR A 283 -16.36 19.69 7.29
C TYR A 283 -15.73 20.97 7.85
N TRP A 284 -16.08 21.30 9.09
CA TRP A 284 -15.68 22.50 9.77
C TRP A 284 -15.32 22.22 11.22
N CYS A 285 -14.49 23.07 11.81
CA CYS A 285 -14.33 23.16 13.26
C CYS A 285 -14.35 24.63 13.70
N TYR A 286 -14.62 24.87 14.99
CA TYR A 286 -14.52 26.19 15.59
C TYR A 286 -13.22 26.31 16.38
N LEU A 287 -12.49 27.39 16.13
CA LEU A 287 -11.29 27.76 16.87
C LEU A 287 -11.57 28.98 17.74
N GLU A 288 -11.14 28.93 18.99
CA GLU A 288 -11.12 30.10 19.85
C GLU A 288 -9.86 30.91 19.57
N LYS A 289 -9.92 31.91 18.69
CA LYS A 289 -8.78 32.75 18.28
C LYS A 289 -8.38 33.78 19.34
N LYS A 290 -9.36 34.27 20.12
CA LYS A 290 -9.19 35.13 21.32
C LYS A 290 -10.23 34.67 22.32
N THR A 291 -9.99 34.92 23.62
CA THR A 291 -10.93 34.56 24.67
C THR A 291 -12.35 35.02 24.33
N GLY A 292 -13.26 34.04 24.19
CA GLY A 292 -14.66 34.28 23.84
C GLY A 292 -14.94 34.58 22.36
N THR A 293 -13.93 34.55 21.46
CA THR A 293 -14.12 34.77 20.03
C THR A 293 -13.87 33.49 19.25
N PHE A 294 -14.91 32.95 18.63
CA PHE A 294 -14.89 31.68 17.92
C PHE A 294 -15.00 31.90 16.42
N ALA A 295 -14.06 31.36 15.67
CA ALA A 295 -14.05 31.43 14.20
C ALA A 295 -14.23 30.01 13.63
N ARG A 296 -15.10 29.87 12.65
CA ARG A 296 -15.32 28.63 11.90
C ARG A 296 -14.24 28.48 10.83
N VAL A 297 -13.60 27.32 10.79
CA VAL A 297 -12.50 27.04 9.87
C VAL A 297 -12.83 25.76 9.10
N PRO A 298 -12.67 25.74 7.75
CA PRO A 298 -12.85 24.53 6.98
C PRO A 298 -11.70 23.54 7.25
N ILE A 299 -12.05 22.25 7.32
CA ILE A 299 -11.09 21.17 7.55
C ILE A 299 -11.32 20.03 6.56
N VAL A 300 -10.26 19.26 6.30
CA VAL A 300 -10.33 18.05 5.45
C VAL A 300 -10.23 16.84 6.36
N VAL A 301 -11.25 15.99 6.39
CA VAL A 301 -11.34 14.80 7.26
C VAL A 301 -11.18 13.51 6.42
N ASP A 302 -10.03 13.35 5.81
CA ASP A 302 -9.68 12.20 4.97
C ASP A 302 -8.82 11.13 5.70
N LYS A 303 -8.25 11.50 6.85
CA LYS A 303 -7.31 10.65 7.61
C LYS A 303 -7.79 10.44 9.04
N PRO A 304 -8.65 9.42 9.28
CA PRO A 304 -9.08 9.08 10.64
C PRO A 304 -7.91 8.52 11.45
N LEU A 305 -7.77 8.95 12.70
CA LEU A 305 -6.71 8.50 13.61
C LEU A 305 -7.26 8.40 15.04
N GLY A 306 -7.46 7.17 15.52
CA GLY A 306 -8.04 6.93 16.85
C GLY A 306 -9.42 7.58 17.01
N ALA A 307 -9.57 8.46 18.00
CA ALA A 307 -10.82 9.18 18.28
C ALA A 307 -10.92 10.54 17.58
N GLY A 308 -10.12 10.80 16.54
CA GLY A 308 -10.08 12.06 15.83
C GLY A 308 -9.66 11.95 14.38
N TYR A 309 -9.26 13.07 13.82
CA TYR A 309 -8.79 13.20 12.45
C TYR A 309 -7.45 13.90 12.41
N PHE A 310 -6.55 13.40 11.59
CA PHE A 310 -5.30 14.06 11.29
C PHE A 310 -5.52 15.12 10.22
N LEU A 311 -5.04 16.33 10.48
CA LEU A 311 -5.00 17.43 9.52
C LEU A 311 -3.55 17.74 9.17
N ASN A 312 -3.26 17.94 7.88
CA ASN A 312 -1.93 18.38 7.45
C ASN A 312 -1.62 19.75 8.03
N ASP A 313 -0.35 19.98 8.37
CA ASP A 313 0.12 21.29 8.85
C ASP A 313 -0.17 22.39 7.82
N GLY A 314 -0.60 23.57 8.31
CA GLY A 314 -0.95 24.72 7.46
C GLY A 314 -2.39 24.73 6.90
N ILE A 315 -3.23 23.75 7.21
CA ILE A 315 -4.64 23.73 6.79
C ILE A 315 -5.55 24.14 7.96
N GLY A 316 -5.60 25.43 8.20
CA GLY A 316 -6.63 26.07 9.06
C GLY A 316 -6.49 25.86 10.57
N VAL A 317 -5.91 24.78 11.05
CA VAL A 317 -5.67 24.48 12.47
C VAL A 317 -4.18 24.26 12.68
N ALA A 318 -3.61 24.93 13.65
CA ALA A 318 -2.20 24.80 14.05
C ALA A 318 -2.07 24.12 15.43
N ASP A 319 -0.84 23.68 15.73
CA ASP A 319 -0.53 23.14 17.06
C ASP A 319 -0.83 24.15 18.17
N GLY A 320 -1.50 23.69 19.21
CA GLY A 320 -1.90 24.53 20.35
C GLY A 320 -3.18 25.36 20.11
N ASP A 321 -3.73 25.41 18.92
CA ASP A 321 -5.02 26.08 18.65
C ASP A 321 -6.13 25.48 19.53
N GLN A 322 -6.92 26.33 20.18
CA GLN A 322 -8.03 25.90 21.03
C GLN A 322 -9.26 25.52 20.18
N VAL A 323 -9.48 24.22 19.99
CA VAL A 323 -10.57 23.66 19.20
C VAL A 323 -11.78 23.40 20.09
N VAL A 324 -12.96 23.84 19.67
CA VAL A 324 -14.23 23.60 20.40
C VAL A 324 -14.61 22.12 20.28
N THR A 325 -14.67 21.41 21.40
CA THR A 325 -14.99 19.98 21.47
C THR A 325 -16.38 19.67 22.01
N ALA A 326 -17.05 20.65 22.61
CA ALA A 326 -18.43 20.49 23.04
C ALA A 326 -19.27 21.69 22.60
N SER A 327 -20.54 21.43 22.26
CA SER A 327 -21.56 22.43 21.89
C SER A 327 -21.22 23.25 20.63
N ALA A 328 -20.38 22.74 19.75
CA ALA A 328 -19.99 23.42 18.50
C ALA A 328 -21.20 23.68 17.57
N GLY A 329 -22.23 22.84 17.60
CA GLY A 329 -23.49 23.06 16.88
C GLY A 329 -24.30 24.27 17.35
N LEU A 330 -24.17 24.67 18.63
CA LEU A 330 -24.80 25.87 19.15
C LEU A 330 -24.09 27.15 18.65
N LEU A 331 -22.78 27.11 18.44
CA LEU A 331 -22.05 28.19 17.77
C LEU A 331 -22.50 28.36 16.32
N LEU A 332 -22.69 27.24 15.60
CA LEU A 332 -23.22 27.27 14.25
C LEU A 332 -24.62 27.88 14.19
N ALA A 333 -25.54 27.45 15.06
CA ALA A 333 -26.88 28.00 15.11
C ALA A 333 -26.88 29.52 15.40
N ARG A 334 -25.99 29.98 16.28
CA ARG A 334 -25.85 31.42 16.59
C ARG A 334 -25.25 32.21 15.44
N GLU A 335 -24.29 31.65 14.71
CA GLU A 335 -23.69 32.24 13.52
C GLU A 335 -24.77 32.41 12.42
N MET A 336 -25.56 31.36 12.17
CA MET A 336 -26.61 31.38 11.16
C MET A 336 -27.73 32.40 11.51
N ASN A 337 -28.11 32.46 12.79
CA ASN A 337 -29.13 33.44 13.24
C ASN A 337 -28.60 34.88 13.19
N ALA A 338 -27.31 35.11 13.39
CA ALA A 338 -26.71 36.44 13.24
C ALA A 338 -26.56 36.86 11.76
N ALA A 339 -26.52 35.89 10.85
CA ALA A 339 -26.45 36.13 9.41
C ALA A 339 -27.86 36.43 8.82
N SER A 340 -28.91 35.90 9.42
CA SER A 340 -30.32 36.18 9.10
C SER A 340 -30.86 37.36 9.93
N GLY A 341 -30.19 38.53 9.90
CA GLY A 341 -30.60 39.73 10.63
C GLY A 341 -32.10 40.04 10.50
N PRO A 342 -32.73 40.83 11.43
CA PRO A 342 -34.13 41.12 11.34
C PRO A 342 -34.42 41.79 10.00
N GLU A 343 -35.31 41.18 9.21
CA GLU A 343 -35.96 41.84 8.10
C GLU A 343 -36.90 42.89 8.72
N ASP A 344 -36.49 44.19 8.68
CA ASP A 344 -37.38 45.33 8.93
C ASP A 344 -38.27 45.59 7.73
#